data_e63e42c84bd5ce2ec9f1f71a88a6f59c
#
_entry.id   e63e42c84bd5ce2ec9f1f71a88a6f59c
#
_cell.length_a   1.000
_cell.length_b   1.000
_cell.length_c   1.000
_cell.angle_alpha   90.00
_cell.angle_beta   90.00
_cell.angle_gamma   90.00
#
_symmetry.space_group_name_H-M   'P 1'
#
loop_
_entity.id
_entity.type
_entity.pdbx_description
1 polymer ?
#
loop_
_entity_poly.entity_id
_entity_poly.type
_entity_poly.pdbx_seq_one_letter_code
_entity_poly.pdbx_strand_id
1 'polypeptide(L)'
;MAKSEPWYVHAGLYLVIIILAIVLIKVAIIDPKAEVELQNYYKNETHLRMDNLKQGEILWQAKYGKFTDNLDSLVHFIKTDPSVDSAMHGFDTLSNRPTNPFVNLTSGSFTPESLYFSPRTHQRFILKVDSTTAMDTVINRRGKITRIDTTTTIGNLYYLEDPDGNGTIGSTTDEALKNTASWQ
;
A
#
# COMPACT_ATOMS: atom_id res chain seq x y z
N MET A 1 -14.60 -69.67 -20.76
CA MET A 1 -13.13 -69.47 -20.62
C MET A 1 -12.85 -68.00 -20.74
N ALA A 2 -12.53 -67.32 -19.66
CA ALA A 2 -12.14 -65.91 -19.70
C ALA A 2 -10.76 -65.83 -20.38
N LYS A 3 -10.69 -65.13 -21.55
CA LYS A 3 -9.44 -64.83 -22.20
C LYS A 3 -8.62 -63.95 -21.26
N SER A 4 -7.45 -64.44 -20.85
CA SER A 4 -6.49 -63.61 -20.09
C SER A 4 -6.13 -62.38 -20.90
N GLU A 5 -6.36 -61.21 -20.34
CA GLU A 5 -5.99 -59.95 -21.02
C GLU A 5 -4.45 -59.94 -21.18
N PRO A 6 -3.95 -59.45 -22.32
CA PRO A 6 -2.54 -59.42 -22.58
C PRO A 6 -1.85 -58.39 -21.67
N TRP A 7 -0.67 -58.71 -21.13
CA TRP A 7 0.10 -57.93 -20.14
C TRP A 7 0.37 -56.48 -20.56
N TYR A 8 0.47 -56.19 -21.87
CA TYR A 8 0.70 -54.85 -22.39
C TYR A 8 -0.51 -53.92 -22.18
N VAL A 9 -1.72 -54.46 -22.03
CA VAL A 9 -2.91 -53.67 -21.68
C VAL A 9 -2.79 -53.13 -20.26
N HIS A 10 -2.37 -53.98 -19.35
CA HIS A 10 -2.08 -53.56 -17.94
C HIS A 10 -0.92 -52.59 -17.85
N ALA A 11 0.15 -52.79 -18.64
CA ALA A 11 1.27 -51.87 -18.71
C ALA A 11 0.83 -50.51 -19.26
N GLY A 12 0.00 -50.47 -20.29
CA GLY A 12 -0.56 -49.25 -20.82
C GLY A 12 -1.43 -48.51 -19.79
N LEU A 13 -2.30 -49.28 -19.07
CA LEU A 13 -3.15 -48.71 -18.02
C LEU A 13 -2.35 -48.10 -16.88
N TYR A 14 -1.28 -48.75 -16.41
CA TYR A 14 -0.39 -48.22 -15.37
C TYR A 14 0.30 -46.93 -15.84
N LEU A 15 0.75 -46.89 -17.10
CA LEU A 15 1.35 -45.66 -17.68
C LEU A 15 0.36 -44.50 -17.68
N VAL A 16 -0.90 -44.73 -18.07
CA VAL A 16 -1.96 -43.71 -18.01
C VAL A 16 -2.23 -43.25 -16.59
N ILE A 17 -2.28 -44.18 -15.62
CA ILE A 17 -2.47 -43.83 -14.21
C ILE A 17 -1.33 -42.95 -13.69
N ILE A 18 -0.08 -43.27 -14.04
CA ILE A 18 1.09 -42.47 -13.64
C ILE A 18 1.01 -41.06 -14.22
N ILE A 19 0.67 -40.92 -15.49
CA ILE A 19 0.51 -39.60 -16.14
C ILE A 19 -0.61 -38.81 -15.45
N LEU A 20 -1.76 -39.44 -15.20
CA LEU A 20 -2.87 -38.77 -14.49
C LEU A 20 -2.50 -38.37 -13.07
N ALA A 21 -1.73 -39.17 -12.34
CA ALA A 21 -1.25 -38.84 -11.01
C ALA A 21 -0.30 -37.62 -11.04
N ILE A 22 0.61 -37.54 -12.02
CA ILE A 22 1.50 -36.40 -12.20
C ILE A 22 0.69 -35.13 -12.50
N VAL A 23 -0.27 -35.21 -13.41
CA VAL A 23 -1.15 -34.06 -13.76
C VAL A 23 -1.94 -33.61 -12.52
N LEU A 24 -2.48 -34.55 -11.75
CA LEU A 24 -3.24 -34.24 -10.54
C LEU A 24 -2.37 -33.54 -9.48
N ILE A 25 -1.16 -34.01 -9.27
CA ILE A 25 -0.21 -33.36 -8.34
C ILE A 25 0.10 -31.93 -8.81
N LYS A 26 0.34 -31.75 -10.11
CA LYS A 26 0.59 -30.43 -10.65
C LYS A 26 -0.57 -29.48 -10.40
N VAL A 27 -1.77 -29.84 -10.84
CA VAL A 27 -2.97 -28.99 -10.77
C VAL A 27 -3.45 -28.78 -9.33
N ALA A 28 -3.37 -29.81 -8.46
CA ALA A 28 -3.91 -29.71 -7.11
C ALA A 28 -2.94 -29.15 -6.08
N ILE A 29 -1.61 -29.18 -6.33
CA ILE A 29 -0.61 -28.80 -5.33
C ILE A 29 0.34 -27.73 -5.86
N ILE A 30 0.91 -27.91 -7.04
CA ILE A 30 1.98 -27.03 -7.54
C ILE A 30 1.39 -25.69 -7.99
N ASP A 31 0.38 -25.72 -8.84
CA ASP A 31 -0.22 -24.51 -9.41
C ASP A 31 -0.86 -23.60 -8.32
N PRO A 32 -1.66 -24.12 -7.35
CA PRO A 32 -2.18 -23.31 -6.27
C PRO A 32 -1.11 -22.72 -5.34
N LYS A 33 -0.03 -23.45 -5.07
CA LYS A 33 1.09 -22.92 -4.26
C LYS A 33 1.78 -21.75 -4.94
N ALA A 34 2.09 -21.89 -6.23
CA ALA A 34 2.73 -20.82 -6.99
C ALA A 34 1.86 -19.56 -7.05
N GLU A 35 0.54 -19.71 -7.16
CA GLU A 35 -0.40 -18.59 -7.15
C GLU A 35 -0.44 -17.90 -5.78
N VAL A 36 -0.49 -18.65 -4.68
CA VAL A 36 -0.46 -18.11 -3.32
C VAL A 36 0.85 -17.37 -3.04
N GLU A 37 1.98 -17.92 -3.47
CA GLU A 37 3.29 -17.26 -3.32
C GLU A 37 3.35 -15.95 -4.11
N LEU A 38 2.81 -15.92 -5.32
CA LEU A 38 2.73 -14.72 -6.15
C LEU A 38 1.80 -13.66 -5.53
N GLN A 39 0.65 -14.06 -5.00
CA GLN A 39 -0.27 -13.16 -4.29
C GLN A 39 0.40 -12.58 -3.04
N ASN A 40 1.10 -13.39 -2.26
CA ASN A 40 1.85 -12.93 -1.08
C ASN A 40 2.96 -11.95 -1.47
N TYR A 41 3.66 -12.21 -2.58
CA TYR A 41 4.67 -11.28 -3.11
C TYR A 41 4.05 -9.92 -3.44
N TYR A 42 2.95 -9.89 -4.21
CA TYR A 42 2.28 -8.64 -4.56
C TYR A 42 1.73 -7.91 -3.34
N LYS A 43 1.15 -8.63 -2.40
CA LYS A 43 0.66 -8.05 -1.14
C LYS A 43 1.78 -7.39 -0.35
N ASN A 44 2.88 -8.09 -0.13
CA ASN A 44 4.03 -7.56 0.61
C ASN A 44 4.65 -6.36 -0.09
N GLU A 45 4.83 -6.43 -1.40
CA GLU A 45 5.36 -5.33 -2.20
C GLU A 45 4.45 -4.10 -2.15
N THR A 46 3.12 -4.30 -2.20
CA THR A 46 2.14 -3.22 -2.04
C THR A 46 2.25 -2.56 -0.68
N HIS A 47 2.33 -3.35 0.40
CA HIS A 47 2.49 -2.81 1.76
C HIS A 47 3.76 -1.97 1.90
N LEU A 48 4.90 -2.42 1.34
CA LEU A 48 6.14 -1.64 1.35
C LEU A 48 6.00 -0.31 0.60
N ARG A 49 5.35 -0.32 -0.57
CA ARG A 49 5.09 0.93 -1.33
C ARG A 49 4.17 1.87 -0.57
N MET A 50 3.11 1.35 0.03
CA MET A 50 2.18 2.16 0.84
C MET A 50 2.85 2.70 2.11
N ASP A 51 3.71 1.93 2.77
CA ASP A 51 4.49 2.42 3.91
C ASP A 51 5.45 3.55 3.48
N ASN A 52 6.08 3.44 2.31
CA ASN A 52 6.90 4.50 1.76
C ASN A 52 6.07 5.75 1.38
N LEU A 53 4.87 5.58 0.82
CA LEU A 53 3.95 6.70 0.59
C LEU A 53 3.54 7.38 1.90
N LYS A 54 3.24 6.62 2.95
CA LYS A 54 2.99 7.14 4.29
C LYS A 54 4.15 8.00 4.79
N GLN A 55 5.39 7.52 4.65
CA GLN A 55 6.56 8.30 5.05
C GLN A 55 6.70 9.59 4.22
N GLY A 56 6.41 9.52 2.92
CA GLY A 56 6.36 10.69 2.05
C GLY A 56 5.33 11.73 2.52
N GLU A 57 4.13 11.29 2.90
CA GLU A 57 3.07 12.15 3.44
C GLU A 57 3.46 12.79 4.78
N ILE A 58 4.12 12.04 5.65
CA ILE A 58 4.62 12.58 6.94
C ILE A 58 5.67 13.69 6.69
N LEU A 59 6.60 13.48 5.76
CA LEU A 59 7.58 14.49 5.38
C LEU A 59 6.93 15.70 4.70
N TRP A 60 5.95 15.47 3.84
CA TRP A 60 5.17 16.52 3.21
C TRP A 60 4.43 17.37 4.25
N GLN A 61 3.74 16.72 5.19
CA GLN A 61 3.05 17.42 6.28
C GLN A 61 4.02 18.22 7.15
N ALA A 62 5.18 17.68 7.46
CA ALA A 62 6.21 18.39 8.26
C ALA A 62 6.67 19.69 7.58
N LYS A 63 6.71 19.72 6.24
CA LYS A 63 7.13 20.88 5.46
C LYS A 63 6.00 21.88 5.20
N TYR A 64 4.82 21.38 4.81
CA TYR A 64 3.71 22.22 4.33
C TYR A 64 2.57 22.40 5.34
N GLY A 65 2.62 21.73 6.49
CA GLY A 65 1.62 21.77 7.53
C GLY A 65 0.32 21.03 7.25
N LYS A 66 0.22 20.37 6.10
CA LYS A 66 -0.96 19.61 5.64
C LYS A 66 -0.55 18.44 4.76
N PHE A 67 -1.39 17.42 4.67
CA PHE A 67 -1.27 16.31 3.72
C PHE A 67 -1.69 16.72 2.31
N THR A 68 -1.33 15.91 1.30
CA THR A 68 -1.72 16.13 -0.09
C THR A 68 -2.61 15.01 -0.62
N ASP A 69 -3.52 15.33 -1.52
CA ASP A 69 -4.31 14.38 -2.31
C ASP A 69 -3.71 14.11 -3.70
N ASN A 70 -2.60 14.79 -3.99
CA ASN A 70 -1.97 14.73 -5.31
C ASN A 70 -0.72 13.84 -5.27
N LEU A 71 -0.87 12.61 -5.73
CA LEU A 71 0.20 11.61 -5.79
C LEU A 71 1.40 12.07 -6.65
N ASP A 72 1.15 12.82 -7.74
CA ASP A 72 2.23 13.32 -8.61
C ASP A 72 3.09 14.36 -7.88
N SER A 73 2.44 15.26 -7.14
CA SER A 73 3.12 16.27 -6.32
C SER A 73 3.92 15.61 -5.19
N LEU A 74 3.34 14.59 -4.55
CA LEU A 74 4.00 13.85 -3.48
C LEU A 74 5.25 13.12 -3.99
N VAL A 75 5.15 12.38 -5.08
CA VAL A 75 6.29 11.65 -5.65
C VAL A 75 7.35 12.61 -6.19
N HIS A 76 6.94 13.72 -6.80
CA HIS A 76 7.89 14.75 -7.23
C HIS A 76 8.64 15.34 -6.03
N PHE A 77 7.95 15.65 -4.94
CA PHE A 77 8.55 16.11 -3.68
C PHE A 77 9.56 15.08 -3.13
N ILE A 78 9.19 13.82 -3.04
CA ILE A 78 10.09 12.76 -2.58
C ILE A 78 11.37 12.69 -3.42
N LYS A 79 11.24 12.93 -4.73
CA LYS A 79 12.35 12.83 -5.69
C LYS A 79 13.29 14.04 -5.67
N THR A 80 12.76 15.24 -5.44
CA THR A 80 13.51 16.50 -5.74
C THR A 80 13.77 17.37 -4.54
N ASP A 81 13.09 17.13 -3.41
CA ASP A 81 13.17 18.04 -2.28
C ASP A 81 14.42 17.80 -1.42
N PRO A 82 15.21 18.85 -1.12
CA PRO A 82 16.40 18.73 -0.30
C PRO A 82 16.14 18.24 1.14
N SER A 83 14.94 18.47 1.69
CA SER A 83 14.57 17.98 3.01
C SER A 83 14.42 16.48 3.04
N VAL A 84 13.87 15.91 1.97
CA VAL A 84 13.75 14.44 1.78
C VAL A 84 15.13 13.83 1.57
N ASP A 85 15.95 14.44 0.71
CA ASP A 85 17.34 13.99 0.49
C ASP A 85 18.15 13.98 1.80
N SER A 86 18.02 15.02 2.60
CA SER A 86 18.64 15.10 3.93
C SER A 86 18.13 14.01 4.87
N ALA A 87 16.85 13.66 4.84
CA ALA A 87 16.29 12.58 5.64
C ALA A 87 16.78 11.20 5.16
N MET A 88 16.91 11.00 3.87
CA MET A 88 17.36 9.73 3.27
C MET A 88 18.85 9.44 3.55
N HIS A 89 19.69 10.46 3.53
CA HIS A 89 21.14 10.33 3.67
C HIS A 89 21.66 10.77 5.06
N GLY A 90 20.78 11.22 5.94
CA GLY A 90 21.12 11.66 7.27
C GLY A 90 21.51 10.51 8.20
N PHE A 91 22.21 10.87 9.28
CA PHE A 91 22.61 9.95 10.33
C PHE A 91 22.36 10.60 11.69
N ASP A 92 21.55 9.96 12.51
CA ASP A 92 21.31 10.40 13.89
C ASP A 92 22.45 9.91 14.79
N THR A 93 23.29 10.85 15.23
CA THR A 93 24.44 10.58 16.09
C THR A 93 24.04 10.18 17.51
N LEU A 94 22.84 10.54 17.96
CA LEU A 94 22.34 10.19 19.30
C LEU A 94 21.87 8.74 19.37
N SER A 95 21.10 8.30 18.36
CA SER A 95 20.61 6.92 18.30
C SER A 95 21.55 5.97 17.56
N ASN A 96 22.62 6.52 16.93
CA ASN A 96 23.59 5.79 16.08
C ASN A 96 22.90 5.01 14.96
N ARG A 97 21.92 5.63 14.29
CA ARG A 97 21.13 5.01 13.22
C ARG A 97 20.98 5.94 12.01
N PRO A 98 20.86 5.37 10.78
CA PRO A 98 20.48 6.17 9.63
C PRO A 98 19.05 6.73 9.83
N THR A 99 18.82 7.94 9.34
CA THR A 99 17.53 8.64 9.46
C THR A 99 16.58 8.31 8.30
N ASN A 100 17.01 7.49 7.33
CA ASN A 100 16.21 7.13 6.17
C ASN A 100 14.85 6.53 6.59
N PRO A 101 13.72 7.20 6.31
CA PRO A 101 12.41 6.70 6.66
C PRO A 101 11.88 5.69 5.63
N PHE A 102 12.50 5.61 4.44
CA PHE A 102 12.04 4.75 3.37
C PHE A 102 12.63 3.34 3.46
N VAL A 103 11.79 2.36 3.15
CA VAL A 103 12.13 0.93 3.19
C VAL A 103 12.38 0.44 1.78
N ASN A 104 13.37 -0.44 1.62
CA ASN A 104 13.62 -1.10 0.34
C ASN A 104 12.45 -1.99 -0.06
N LEU A 105 12.23 -2.10 -1.35
CA LEU A 105 11.19 -2.93 -1.93
C LEU A 105 11.65 -4.39 -2.02
N THR A 106 10.70 -5.30 -2.15
CA THR A 106 11.01 -6.73 -2.38
C THR A 106 11.77 -6.93 -3.69
N SER A 107 11.49 -6.07 -4.67
CA SER A 107 12.12 -6.07 -6.00
C SER A 107 13.52 -5.43 -6.03
N GLY A 108 13.97 -4.77 -4.95
CA GLY A 108 15.27 -4.10 -4.89
C GLY A 108 15.26 -2.82 -4.05
N SER A 109 16.18 -1.89 -4.36
CA SER A 109 16.26 -0.60 -3.68
C SER A 109 15.01 0.25 -3.93
N PHE A 110 14.68 1.08 -2.94
CA PHE A 110 13.60 2.05 -3.07
C PHE A 110 13.85 3.04 -4.22
N THR A 111 12.83 3.25 -5.05
CA THR A 111 12.80 4.28 -6.09
C THR A 111 11.48 5.05 -5.98
N PRO A 112 11.49 6.40 -6.00
CA PRO A 112 10.25 7.19 -5.90
C PRO A 112 9.22 6.86 -6.99
N GLU A 113 9.66 6.48 -8.18
CA GLU A 113 8.81 6.10 -9.30
C GLU A 113 7.96 4.85 -9.03
N SER A 114 8.42 3.96 -8.15
CA SER A 114 7.68 2.75 -7.76
C SER A 114 6.40 3.07 -6.97
N LEU A 115 6.28 4.29 -6.44
CA LEU A 115 5.16 4.72 -5.62
C LEU A 115 3.91 5.11 -6.43
N TYR A 116 4.01 5.23 -7.74
CA TYR A 116 2.84 5.59 -8.56
C TYR A 116 1.81 4.48 -8.68
N PHE A 117 2.27 3.22 -8.74
CA PHE A 117 1.45 2.11 -9.20
C PHE A 117 1.49 0.90 -8.28
N SER A 118 0.34 0.26 -8.13
CA SER A 118 0.24 -1.07 -7.53
C SER A 118 1.08 -2.09 -8.35
N PRO A 119 1.78 -3.00 -7.69
CA PRO A 119 2.67 -3.95 -8.37
C PRO A 119 1.91 -5.01 -9.19
N ARG A 120 0.63 -5.28 -8.89
CA ARG A 120 -0.16 -6.31 -9.55
C ARG A 120 -0.81 -5.81 -10.83
N THR A 121 -1.66 -4.79 -10.75
CA THR A 121 -2.46 -4.30 -11.90
C THR A 121 -1.90 -3.06 -12.55
N HIS A 122 -0.84 -2.44 -12.00
CA HIS A 122 -0.30 -1.15 -12.44
C HIS A 122 -1.34 -0.02 -12.42
N GLN A 123 -2.35 -0.12 -11.57
CA GLN A 123 -3.26 0.98 -11.28
C GLN A 123 -2.63 1.93 -10.27
N ARG A 124 -2.99 3.22 -10.34
CA ARG A 124 -2.46 4.24 -9.44
C ARG A 124 -3.06 4.07 -8.05
N PHE A 125 -2.24 4.28 -7.03
CA PHE A 125 -2.72 4.39 -5.66
C PHE A 125 -3.72 5.52 -5.51
N ILE A 126 -4.73 5.32 -4.68
CA ILE A 126 -5.78 6.30 -4.41
C ILE A 126 -5.40 7.05 -3.15
N LEU A 127 -5.16 8.37 -3.31
CA LEU A 127 -4.80 9.26 -2.22
C LEU A 127 -5.90 10.30 -2.06
N LYS A 128 -6.39 10.49 -0.85
CA LYS A 128 -7.45 11.44 -0.50
C LYS A 128 -7.08 12.18 0.78
N VAL A 129 -7.53 13.41 0.92
CA VAL A 129 -7.42 14.18 2.17
C VAL A 129 -8.78 14.57 2.68
N ASP A 130 -8.85 14.88 3.97
CA ASP A 130 -10.05 15.43 4.59
C ASP A 130 -10.31 16.88 4.16
N SER A 131 -11.59 17.26 4.19
CA SER A 131 -12.03 18.64 4.09
C SER A 131 -13.07 18.88 5.16
N THR A 132 -12.69 19.61 6.20
CA THR A 132 -13.57 19.92 7.32
C THR A 132 -13.91 21.40 7.31
N THR A 133 -15.20 21.71 7.29
CA THR A 133 -15.70 23.07 7.40
C THR A 133 -16.31 23.28 8.78
N ALA A 134 -15.69 24.15 9.58
CA ALA A 134 -16.21 24.59 10.87
C ALA A 134 -16.90 25.94 10.72
N MET A 135 -18.06 26.09 11.35
CA MET A 135 -18.80 27.35 11.44
C MET A 135 -18.78 27.84 12.87
N ASP A 136 -18.02 28.89 13.13
CA ASP A 136 -17.95 29.54 14.43
C ASP A 136 -18.92 30.71 14.50
N THR A 137 -19.79 30.72 15.48
CA THR A 137 -20.79 31.77 15.68
C THR A 137 -20.30 32.76 16.71
N VAL A 138 -20.02 33.98 16.26
CA VAL A 138 -19.64 35.08 17.16
C VAL A 138 -20.87 35.76 17.70
N ILE A 139 -21.06 35.70 19.01
CA ILE A 139 -22.19 36.33 19.73
C ILE A 139 -21.72 37.59 20.48
N ASN A 140 -22.55 38.63 20.52
CA ASN A 140 -22.30 39.81 21.32
C ASN A 140 -22.67 39.61 22.80
N ARG A 141 -22.37 40.59 23.67
CA ARG A 141 -22.70 40.52 25.11
C ARG A 141 -24.19 40.40 25.38
N ARG A 142 -25.07 40.63 24.39
CA ARG A 142 -26.54 40.51 24.51
C ARG A 142 -27.06 39.16 23.98
N GLY A 143 -26.16 38.23 23.62
CA GLY A 143 -26.54 36.90 23.11
C GLY A 143 -26.97 36.91 21.62
N LYS A 144 -26.84 38.05 20.90
CA LYS A 144 -27.20 38.11 19.49
C LYS A 144 -26.00 37.73 18.59
N ILE A 145 -26.23 36.86 17.60
CA ILE A 145 -25.27 36.52 16.57
C ILE A 145 -24.85 37.79 15.80
N THR A 146 -23.57 38.07 15.82
CA THR A 146 -23.00 39.23 15.14
C THR A 146 -22.35 38.84 13.81
N ARG A 147 -21.74 37.65 13.77
CA ARG A 147 -21.05 37.13 12.61
C ARG A 147 -20.97 35.60 12.69
N ILE A 148 -20.97 34.94 11.55
CA ILE A 148 -20.65 33.52 11.43
C ILE A 148 -19.34 33.46 10.65
N ASP A 149 -18.29 32.93 11.28
CA ASP A 149 -17.02 32.68 10.65
C ASP A 149 -16.99 31.23 10.15
N THR A 150 -16.72 31.06 8.89
CA THR A 150 -16.58 29.75 8.28
C THR A 150 -15.09 29.49 7.99
N THR A 151 -14.53 28.49 8.67
CA THR A 151 -13.14 28.08 8.46
C THR A 151 -13.15 26.70 7.81
N THR A 152 -12.55 26.59 6.61
CA THR A 152 -12.35 25.31 5.94
C THR A 152 -10.91 24.88 6.12
N THR A 153 -10.72 23.73 6.76
CA THR A 153 -9.40 23.12 6.93
C THR A 153 -9.32 21.92 5.99
N ILE A 154 -8.26 21.82 5.21
CA ILE A 154 -8.03 20.76 4.22
C ILE A 154 -6.68 20.12 4.51
N GLY A 155 -6.65 18.80 4.51
CA GLY A 155 -5.40 18.03 4.61
C GLY A 155 -4.85 17.87 6.02
N ASN A 156 -5.70 17.81 7.05
CA ASN A 156 -5.31 17.40 8.39
C ASN A 156 -5.16 15.90 8.52
N LEU A 157 -5.98 15.17 7.77
CA LEU A 157 -6.01 13.72 7.68
C LEU A 157 -5.88 13.29 6.22
N TYR A 158 -5.39 12.10 5.99
CA TYR A 158 -5.31 11.50 4.67
C TYR A 158 -5.75 10.05 4.70
N TYR A 159 -6.12 9.54 3.55
CA TYR A 159 -6.49 8.16 3.31
C TYR A 159 -5.79 7.68 2.03
N LEU A 160 -5.05 6.60 2.16
CA LEU A 160 -4.34 5.93 1.07
C LEU A 160 -4.93 4.54 0.90
N GLU A 161 -5.26 4.16 -0.34
CA GLU A 161 -5.86 2.89 -0.67
C GLU A 161 -5.13 2.24 -1.85
N ASP A 162 -4.90 0.93 -1.73
CA ASP A 162 -4.44 0.12 -2.85
C ASP A 162 -5.63 -0.28 -3.74
N PRO A 163 -5.58 0.01 -5.04
CA PRO A 163 -6.66 -0.34 -5.98
C PRO A 163 -6.88 -1.86 -6.12
N ASP A 164 -5.89 -2.67 -5.78
CA ASP A 164 -5.98 -4.14 -5.81
C ASP A 164 -6.56 -4.74 -4.51
N GLY A 165 -6.90 -3.89 -3.53
CA GLY A 165 -7.55 -4.30 -2.28
C GLY A 165 -6.61 -4.96 -1.27
N ASN A 166 -5.29 -4.76 -1.38
CA ASN A 166 -4.34 -5.32 -0.41
C ASN A 166 -4.27 -4.55 0.91
N GLY A 167 -4.91 -3.38 1.02
CA GLY A 167 -5.01 -2.64 2.27
C GLY A 167 -5.20 -1.14 2.09
N THR A 168 -5.31 -0.46 3.24
CA THR A 168 -5.51 0.99 3.35
C THR A 168 -4.64 1.56 4.47
N ILE A 169 -4.29 2.84 4.39
CA ILE A 169 -3.60 3.58 5.46
C ILE A 169 -4.34 4.87 5.73
N GLY A 170 -4.55 5.17 7.01
CA GLY A 170 -5.19 6.40 7.45
C GLY A 170 -6.70 6.42 7.34
N SER A 171 -7.29 7.57 7.65
CA SER A 171 -8.72 7.85 7.55
C SER A 171 -8.93 9.35 7.34
N THR A 172 -9.94 9.73 6.55
CA THR A 172 -10.33 11.14 6.39
C THR A 172 -11.32 11.61 7.45
N THR A 173 -11.79 10.71 8.33
CA THR A 173 -12.85 11.00 9.32
C THR A 173 -12.44 10.69 10.75
N ASP A 174 -11.45 9.81 10.96
CA ASP A 174 -11.02 9.36 12.28
C ASP A 174 -9.55 9.66 12.49
N GLU A 175 -9.26 10.57 13.42
CA GLU A 175 -7.90 10.96 13.79
C GLU A 175 -7.12 9.83 14.48
N ALA A 176 -7.80 8.92 15.17
CA ALA A 176 -7.15 7.78 15.81
C ALA A 176 -6.50 6.81 14.81
N LEU A 177 -7.00 6.79 13.58
CA LEU A 177 -6.47 5.96 12.51
C LEU A 177 -5.39 6.67 11.65
N LYS A 178 -5.02 7.90 12.01
CA LYS A 178 -3.98 8.65 11.30
C LYS A 178 -2.69 7.84 11.28
N ASN A 179 -2.14 7.64 10.09
CA ASN A 179 -0.92 6.84 9.84
C ASN A 179 -1.02 5.34 10.21
N THR A 180 -2.21 4.83 10.52
CA THR A 180 -2.42 3.42 10.85
C THR A 180 -2.74 2.63 9.58
N ALA A 181 -2.04 1.52 9.39
CA ALA A 181 -2.31 0.62 8.28
C ALA A 181 -3.36 -0.45 8.67
N SER A 182 -4.22 -0.84 7.73
CA SER A 182 -5.27 -1.85 7.96
C SER A 182 -4.75 -3.26 8.24
N TRP A 183 -3.47 -3.50 8.02
CA TRP A 183 -2.80 -4.79 8.24
C TRP A 183 -1.91 -4.83 9.50
N GLN A 184 -1.88 -3.76 10.30
CA GLN A 184 -1.13 -3.67 11.56
C GLN A 184 -1.98 -4.05 12.75
#